data_e451ee6113ccae5622c29c5c270de495
#
_entry.id   e451ee6113ccae5622c29c5c270de495
#
_cell.length_a   1.000
_cell.length_b   1.000
_cell.length_c   1.000
_cell.angle_alpha   90.00
_cell.angle_beta   90.00
_cell.angle_gamma   90.00
#
_symmetry.space_group_name_H-M   'P 1'
#
loop_
_entity.id
_entity.type
_entity.pdbx_description
1 polymer ?
#
loop_
_entity_poly.entity_id
_entity_poly.type
_entity_poly.pdbx_seq_one_letter_code
_entity_poly.pdbx_strand_id
1 'polypeptide(L)'
;MKVFCLGAAGRISRESALDLVQYSDFEKITIGDYNYEEACKVAQWLNDKRVDVVKVDVTKTDETAERMRGYDVVMDGTQITLNGLSTECIAKAGCHGVNLNGFGEENQWDELFKKAGKACVPGFGMTPGVTQMMAMHLAGQLDTVEEVYVSHGAFRPFAFSKSITETTTYEYDPNLESRVVYEDGKFIQVPPFARPREVELPQPYGKTVQYIIPHSETVTLAKALK
;
A
#
# COMPACT_ATOMS: atom_id res chain seq x y z
N MET A 1 14.71 -4.42 17.35
CA MET A 1 14.04 -4.89 16.10
C MET A 1 14.68 -4.23 14.88
N LYS A 2 14.60 -4.88 13.70
CA LYS A 2 15.20 -4.41 12.45
C LYS A 2 14.11 -4.30 11.37
N VAL A 3 14.09 -3.21 10.62
CA VAL A 3 13.15 -3.00 9.53
C VAL A 3 13.89 -2.88 8.19
N PHE A 4 13.33 -3.50 7.16
CA PHE A 4 13.79 -3.38 5.78
C PHE A 4 12.77 -2.58 4.98
N CYS A 5 13.17 -1.43 4.46
CA CYS A 5 12.33 -0.54 3.67
C CYS A 5 12.58 -0.82 2.19
N LEU A 6 11.74 -1.66 1.58
CA LEU A 6 11.83 -2.07 0.20
C LEU A 6 11.20 -1.02 -0.73
N GLY A 7 11.91 -0.62 -1.80
CA GLY A 7 11.46 0.43 -2.70
C GLY A 7 11.56 1.84 -2.08
N ALA A 8 12.41 2.01 -1.07
CA ALA A 8 12.44 3.23 -0.28
C ALA A 8 13.24 4.40 -0.89
N ALA A 9 13.78 4.24 -2.10
CA ALA A 9 14.19 5.38 -2.92
C ALA A 9 12.99 6.13 -3.54
N GLY A 10 11.79 5.51 -3.51
CA GLY A 10 10.55 6.11 -3.98
C GLY A 10 10.06 7.26 -3.11
N ARG A 11 9.30 8.19 -3.71
CA ARG A 11 8.84 9.43 -3.06
C ARG A 11 8.01 9.21 -1.79
N ILE A 12 7.11 8.23 -1.80
CA ILE A 12 6.26 7.93 -0.64
C ILE A 12 7.07 7.15 0.40
N SER A 13 7.76 6.12 -0.03
CA SER A 13 8.46 5.21 0.87
C SER A 13 9.63 5.85 1.62
N ARG A 14 10.31 6.86 1.02
CA ARG A 14 11.34 7.61 1.73
C ARG A 14 10.76 8.46 2.88
N GLU A 15 9.53 8.99 2.72
CA GLU A 15 8.86 9.72 3.82
C GLU A 15 8.45 8.74 4.94
N SER A 16 8.02 7.54 4.59
CA SER A 16 7.78 6.49 5.58
C SER A 16 9.08 6.09 6.29
N ALA A 17 10.20 6.02 5.57
CA ALA A 17 11.51 5.76 6.19
C ALA A 17 11.94 6.90 7.12
N LEU A 18 11.63 8.18 6.79
CA LEU A 18 11.85 9.33 7.66
C LEU A 18 11.04 9.21 8.95
N ASP A 19 9.77 8.84 8.84
CA ASP A 19 8.90 8.62 9.99
C ASP A 19 9.47 7.53 10.92
N LEU A 20 9.94 6.42 10.36
CA LEU A 20 10.60 5.36 11.13
C LEU A 20 11.89 5.86 11.82
N VAL A 21 12.66 6.69 11.15
CA VAL A 21 13.86 7.31 11.76
C VAL A 21 13.49 8.21 12.93
N GLN A 22 12.45 9.01 12.79
CA GLN A 22 12.06 10.02 13.79
C GLN A 22 11.30 9.44 14.98
N TYR A 23 10.46 8.42 14.76
CA TYR A 23 9.47 8.00 15.74
C TYR A 23 9.56 6.53 16.16
N SER A 24 10.52 5.77 15.62
CA SER A 24 10.68 4.36 16.00
C SER A 24 11.95 4.09 16.77
N ASP A 25 11.94 2.98 17.51
CA ASP A 25 13.08 2.43 18.25
C ASP A 25 13.79 1.28 17.52
N PHE A 26 13.58 1.16 16.18
CA PHE A 26 14.30 0.17 15.41
C PHE A 26 15.82 0.36 15.55
N GLU A 27 16.52 -0.73 15.80
CA GLU A 27 17.99 -0.75 15.92
C GLU A 27 18.67 -0.60 14.56
N LYS A 28 17.99 -1.05 13.50
CA LYS A 28 18.47 -1.00 12.13
C LYS A 28 17.32 -0.72 11.19
N ILE A 29 17.54 0.23 10.26
CA ILE A 29 16.62 0.62 9.18
C ILE A 29 17.39 0.47 7.88
N THR A 30 16.99 -0.43 7.00
CA THR A 30 17.71 -0.64 5.73
C THR A 30 16.90 -0.16 4.56
N ILE A 31 17.46 0.75 3.77
CA ILE A 31 16.91 1.25 2.52
C ILE A 31 17.28 0.27 1.40
N GLY A 32 16.32 -0.52 0.95
CA GLY A 32 16.48 -1.46 -0.15
C GLY A 32 15.83 -0.96 -1.41
N ASP A 33 16.59 -0.81 -2.49
CA ASP A 33 16.05 -0.34 -3.77
C ASP A 33 16.83 -0.90 -4.97
N TYR A 34 16.16 -0.98 -6.11
CA TYR A 34 16.82 -1.28 -7.39
C TYR A 34 17.78 -0.16 -7.81
N ASN A 35 17.38 1.09 -7.59
CA ASN A 35 18.20 2.26 -7.81
C ASN A 35 19.08 2.56 -6.59
N TYR A 36 20.22 1.88 -6.51
CA TYR A 36 21.15 2.00 -5.39
C TYR A 36 21.66 3.42 -5.16
N GLU A 37 21.90 4.19 -6.23
CA GLU A 37 22.40 5.56 -6.12
C GLU A 37 21.36 6.47 -5.45
N GLU A 38 20.09 6.35 -5.83
CA GLU A 38 19.02 7.12 -5.22
C GLU A 38 18.77 6.68 -3.78
N ALA A 39 18.86 5.38 -3.49
CA ALA A 39 18.80 4.86 -2.13
C ALA A 39 19.90 5.44 -1.23
N CYS A 40 21.12 5.61 -1.75
CA CYS A 40 22.21 6.26 -1.03
C CYS A 40 21.91 7.75 -0.74
N LYS A 41 21.29 8.47 -1.68
CA LYS A 41 20.86 9.86 -1.44
C LYS A 41 19.80 9.96 -0.36
N VAL A 42 18.84 9.02 -0.35
CA VAL A 42 17.82 8.94 0.70
C VAL A 42 18.49 8.68 2.06
N ALA A 43 19.41 7.73 2.15
CA ALA A 43 20.13 7.47 3.41
C ALA A 43 20.92 8.68 3.90
N GLN A 44 21.57 9.42 2.99
CA GLN A 44 22.26 10.67 3.32
C GLN A 44 21.29 11.75 3.82
N TRP A 45 20.12 11.86 3.21
CA TRP A 45 19.08 12.79 3.62
C TRP A 45 18.51 12.46 4.99
N LEU A 46 18.29 11.16 5.29
CA LEU A 46 17.82 10.69 6.59
C LEU A 46 18.83 10.95 7.70
N ASN A 47 20.12 10.94 7.39
CA ASN A 47 21.23 11.26 8.28
C ASN A 47 21.14 10.61 9.67
N ASP A 48 20.84 9.32 9.72
CA ASP A 48 20.75 8.54 10.96
C ASP A 48 21.70 7.35 10.91
N LYS A 49 22.44 7.12 12.00
CA LYS A 49 23.44 6.03 12.13
C LYS A 49 22.84 4.61 12.02
N ARG A 50 21.54 4.47 12.22
CA ARG A 50 20.81 3.20 12.11
C ARG A 50 20.51 2.83 10.65
N VAL A 51 20.64 3.81 9.73
CA VAL A 51 20.28 3.64 8.32
C VAL A 51 21.43 3.01 7.55
N ASP A 52 21.11 1.95 6.84
CA ASP A 52 22.00 1.22 5.92
C ASP A 52 21.35 1.13 4.52
N VAL A 53 22.12 0.84 3.50
CA VAL A 53 21.65 0.76 2.10
C VAL A 53 22.01 -0.58 1.46
N VAL A 54 21.05 -1.18 0.79
CA VAL A 54 21.25 -2.45 0.07
C VAL A 54 20.61 -2.35 -1.32
N LYS A 55 21.36 -2.73 -2.35
CA LYS A 55 20.78 -2.92 -3.69
C LYS A 55 19.98 -4.20 -3.72
N VAL A 56 18.73 -4.13 -4.19
CA VAL A 56 17.84 -5.28 -4.37
C VAL A 56 17.09 -5.18 -5.71
N ASP A 57 16.70 -6.33 -6.22
CA ASP A 57 15.90 -6.46 -7.43
C ASP A 57 14.81 -7.50 -7.17
N VAL A 58 13.57 -7.08 -7.00
CA VAL A 58 12.46 -7.98 -6.66
C VAL A 58 12.15 -9.01 -7.76
N THR A 59 12.63 -8.79 -9.00
CA THR A 59 12.53 -9.80 -10.06
C THR A 59 13.44 -11.01 -9.80
N LYS A 60 14.41 -10.85 -8.90
CA LYS A 60 15.31 -11.88 -8.40
C LYS A 60 14.89 -12.28 -6.99
N THR A 61 13.76 -12.95 -6.89
CA THR A 61 13.06 -13.15 -5.61
C THR A 61 13.93 -13.83 -4.55
N ASP A 62 14.70 -14.86 -4.91
CA ASP A 62 15.54 -15.59 -3.96
C ASP A 62 16.72 -14.73 -3.45
N GLU A 63 17.41 -14.01 -4.35
CA GLU A 63 18.51 -13.11 -3.96
C GLU A 63 18.00 -11.98 -3.05
N THR A 64 16.84 -11.41 -3.37
CA THR A 64 16.23 -10.34 -2.59
C THR A 64 15.76 -10.86 -1.23
N ALA A 65 15.17 -12.05 -1.17
CA ALA A 65 14.79 -12.69 0.09
C ALA A 65 16.01 -12.90 1.01
N GLU A 66 17.14 -13.35 0.47
CA GLU A 66 18.39 -13.50 1.26
C GLU A 66 18.86 -12.17 1.87
N ARG A 67 18.67 -11.04 1.16
CA ARG A 67 19.02 -9.70 1.69
C ARG A 67 18.10 -9.26 2.83
N MET A 68 16.89 -9.79 2.88
CA MET A 68 15.89 -9.49 3.92
C MET A 68 15.95 -10.44 5.11
N ARG A 69 16.65 -11.57 5.02
CA ARG A 69 16.75 -12.53 6.13
C ARG A 69 17.28 -11.90 7.41
N GLY A 70 16.63 -12.21 8.52
CA GLY A 70 17.01 -11.72 9.84
C GLY A 70 16.50 -10.29 10.14
N TYR A 71 15.66 -9.75 9.27
CA TYR A 71 14.83 -8.58 9.61
C TYR A 71 13.52 -9.03 10.25
N ASP A 72 12.97 -8.20 11.12
CA ASP A 72 11.71 -8.50 11.81
C ASP A 72 10.53 -8.18 10.92
N VAL A 73 10.62 -7.06 10.19
CA VAL A 73 9.55 -6.57 9.32
C VAL A 73 10.11 -5.94 8.04
N VAL A 74 9.39 -6.10 6.96
CA VAL A 74 9.63 -5.42 5.69
C VAL A 74 8.47 -4.45 5.44
N MET A 75 8.79 -3.17 5.26
CA MET A 75 7.88 -2.15 4.74
C MET A 75 8.05 -2.11 3.21
N ASP A 76 7.07 -2.58 2.50
CA ASP A 76 7.10 -2.65 1.04
C ASP A 76 6.40 -1.45 0.42
N GLY A 77 7.18 -0.62 -0.25
CA GLY A 77 6.73 0.52 -1.03
C GLY A 77 7.07 0.41 -2.51
N THR A 78 7.17 -0.81 -3.03
CA THR A 78 7.34 -1.04 -4.47
C THR A 78 6.09 -0.64 -5.24
N GLN A 79 6.23 -0.51 -6.55
CA GLN A 79 5.09 -0.17 -7.43
C GLN A 79 4.10 -1.34 -7.53
N ILE A 80 2.84 -1.01 -7.82
CA ILE A 80 1.73 -1.96 -7.86
C ILE A 80 1.97 -3.18 -8.77
N THR A 81 2.65 -3.00 -9.89
CA THR A 81 2.96 -4.07 -10.85
C THR A 81 3.99 -5.08 -10.35
N LEU A 82 4.68 -4.78 -9.24
CA LEU A 82 5.67 -5.65 -8.61
C LEU A 82 5.18 -6.29 -7.30
N ASN A 83 3.94 -6.00 -6.91
CA ASN A 83 3.39 -6.41 -5.61
C ASN A 83 3.49 -7.93 -5.34
N GLY A 84 3.15 -8.76 -6.31
CA GLY A 84 3.27 -10.22 -6.16
C GLY A 84 4.72 -10.67 -5.92
N LEU A 85 5.68 -10.10 -6.66
CA LEU A 85 7.10 -10.43 -6.52
C LEU A 85 7.70 -9.94 -5.20
N SER A 86 7.35 -8.73 -4.78
CA SER A 86 7.83 -8.19 -3.50
C SER A 86 7.28 -8.99 -2.33
N THR A 87 5.99 -9.36 -2.37
CA THR A 87 5.37 -10.21 -1.34
C THR A 87 6.02 -11.60 -1.30
N GLU A 88 6.34 -12.18 -2.47
CA GLU A 88 7.12 -13.43 -2.55
C GLU A 88 8.47 -13.32 -1.84
N CYS A 89 9.20 -12.25 -2.11
CA CYS A 89 10.49 -12.00 -1.46
C CYS A 89 10.35 -11.98 0.07
N ILE A 90 9.34 -11.27 0.59
CA ILE A 90 9.08 -11.14 2.03
C ILE A 90 8.73 -12.50 2.64
N ALA A 91 7.83 -13.25 1.99
CA ALA A 91 7.43 -14.58 2.44
C ALA A 91 8.62 -15.57 2.50
N LYS A 92 9.45 -15.58 1.44
CA LYS A 92 10.66 -16.41 1.38
C LYS A 92 11.73 -16.01 2.40
N ALA A 93 11.82 -14.71 2.73
CA ALA A 93 12.73 -14.22 3.76
C ALA A 93 12.30 -14.63 5.16
N GLY A 94 11.03 -14.99 5.37
CA GLY A 94 10.47 -15.30 6.68
C GLY A 94 10.35 -14.07 7.58
N CYS A 95 10.01 -12.92 7.02
CA CYS A 95 9.79 -11.66 7.71
C CYS A 95 8.28 -11.36 7.81
N HIS A 96 7.90 -10.51 8.76
CA HIS A 96 6.60 -9.84 8.66
C HIS A 96 6.61 -8.84 7.51
N GLY A 97 5.47 -8.61 6.87
CA GLY A 97 5.32 -7.65 5.78
C GLY A 97 4.22 -6.63 6.03
N VAL A 98 4.45 -5.41 5.57
CA VAL A 98 3.42 -4.37 5.41
C VAL A 98 3.60 -3.77 4.04
N ASN A 99 2.55 -3.69 3.24
CA ASN A 99 2.63 -3.05 1.93
C ASN A 99 1.46 -2.10 1.68
N LEU A 100 1.64 -1.19 0.72
CA LEU A 100 0.64 -0.19 0.33
C LEU A 100 -0.42 -0.74 -0.63
N ASN A 101 -0.15 -1.87 -1.26
CA ASN A 101 -1.03 -2.53 -2.22
C ASN A 101 -1.98 -3.48 -1.49
N GLY A 102 -3.06 -3.92 -2.09
CA GLY A 102 -4.04 -4.77 -1.40
C GLY A 102 -5.10 -5.26 -2.36
N PHE A 103 -4.68 -5.83 -3.50
CA PHE A 103 -5.59 -6.30 -4.55
C PHE A 103 -5.82 -7.82 -4.53
N GLY A 104 -5.22 -8.54 -3.57
CA GLY A 104 -5.45 -9.95 -3.35
C GLY A 104 -4.40 -10.89 -3.95
N GLU A 105 -3.45 -10.39 -4.71
CA GLU A 105 -2.33 -11.19 -5.23
C GLU A 105 -1.47 -11.78 -4.10
N GLU A 106 -1.43 -11.10 -2.96
CA GLU A 106 -0.69 -11.48 -1.77
C GLU A 106 -1.15 -12.81 -1.18
N ASN A 107 -2.41 -13.17 -1.37
CA ASN A 107 -3.01 -14.38 -0.79
C ASN A 107 -2.31 -15.67 -1.25
N GLN A 108 -1.68 -15.69 -2.41
CA GLN A 108 -0.95 -16.86 -2.90
C GLN A 108 0.24 -17.25 -2.00
N TRP A 109 0.73 -16.33 -1.16
CA TRP A 109 1.87 -16.55 -0.27
C TRP A 109 1.47 -16.83 1.20
N ASP A 110 0.17 -16.86 1.50
CA ASP A 110 -0.35 -17.00 2.85
C ASP A 110 0.19 -18.25 3.59
N GLU A 111 0.29 -19.37 2.89
CA GLU A 111 0.83 -20.61 3.48
C GLU A 111 2.33 -20.49 3.84
N LEU A 112 3.12 -19.72 3.09
CA LEU A 112 4.52 -19.48 3.45
C LEU A 112 4.63 -18.61 4.70
N PHE A 113 3.81 -17.56 4.80
CA PHE A 113 3.77 -16.73 6.00
C PHE A 113 3.33 -17.54 7.24
N LYS A 114 2.28 -18.32 7.13
CA LYS A 114 1.81 -19.21 8.22
C LYS A 114 2.89 -20.19 8.68
N LYS A 115 3.56 -20.85 7.73
CA LYS A 115 4.66 -21.79 8.03
C LYS A 115 5.82 -21.12 8.74
N ALA A 116 6.12 -19.88 8.42
CA ALA A 116 7.17 -19.09 9.07
C ALA A 116 6.72 -18.46 10.40
N GLY A 117 5.44 -18.57 10.79
CA GLY A 117 4.88 -17.86 11.95
C GLY A 117 4.88 -16.34 11.75
N LYS A 118 4.71 -15.89 10.51
CA LYS A 118 4.73 -14.49 10.10
C LYS A 118 3.38 -14.06 9.52
N ALA A 119 3.23 -12.75 9.32
CA ALA A 119 2.05 -12.17 8.69
C ALA A 119 2.46 -11.07 7.71
N CYS A 120 1.70 -10.91 6.65
CA CYS A 120 1.76 -9.74 5.78
C CYS A 120 0.43 -8.99 5.89
N VAL A 121 0.50 -7.66 6.04
CA VAL A 121 -0.67 -6.77 6.07
C VAL A 121 -0.66 -5.96 4.78
N PRO A 122 -1.43 -6.36 3.76
CA PRO A 122 -1.54 -5.61 2.53
C PRO A 122 -2.50 -4.43 2.67
N GLY A 123 -2.37 -3.43 1.79
CA GLY A 123 -3.26 -2.29 1.76
C GLY A 123 -3.22 -1.44 3.03
N PHE A 124 -2.04 -1.27 3.62
CA PHE A 124 -1.87 -0.55 4.87
C PHE A 124 -1.16 0.78 4.66
N GLY A 125 -1.93 1.73 4.16
CA GLY A 125 -1.53 3.13 3.97
C GLY A 125 -2.61 4.07 4.45
N MET A 126 -2.73 5.22 3.83
CA MET A 126 -3.81 6.17 4.10
C MET A 126 -5.12 5.69 3.43
N THR A 127 -5.04 5.38 2.15
CA THR A 127 -6.11 4.81 1.33
C THR A 127 -5.46 3.89 0.28
N PRO A 128 -5.58 2.59 0.42
CA PRO A 128 -6.24 1.82 1.48
C PRO A 128 -5.51 1.86 2.84
N GLY A 129 -6.23 1.55 3.93
CA GLY A 129 -5.71 1.38 5.28
C GLY A 129 -6.48 2.24 6.28
N VAL A 130 -6.07 3.49 6.50
CA VAL A 130 -6.75 4.39 7.48
C VAL A 130 -8.22 4.59 7.13
N THR A 131 -8.59 4.68 5.86
CA THR A 131 -9.98 4.79 5.41
C THR A 131 -10.84 3.61 5.83
N GLN A 132 -10.32 2.38 5.77
CA GLN A 132 -11.03 1.20 6.27
C GLN A 132 -11.20 1.24 7.80
N MET A 133 -10.15 1.62 8.52
CA MET A 133 -10.22 1.74 9.98
C MET A 133 -11.23 2.82 10.41
N MET A 134 -11.27 3.95 9.71
CA MET A 134 -12.27 5.00 9.94
C MET A 134 -13.70 4.50 9.69
N ALA A 135 -13.92 3.80 8.57
CA ALA A 135 -15.22 3.23 8.24
C ALA A 135 -15.68 2.20 9.29
N MET A 136 -14.78 1.31 9.70
CA MET A 136 -15.06 0.31 10.74
C MET A 136 -15.33 0.95 12.10
N HIS A 137 -14.58 1.98 12.46
CA HIS A 137 -14.79 2.72 13.71
C HIS A 137 -16.17 3.39 13.74
N LEU A 138 -16.56 4.03 12.65
CA LEU A 138 -17.88 4.68 12.54
C LEU A 138 -19.02 3.64 12.52
N ALA A 139 -18.84 2.56 11.76
CA ALA A 139 -19.81 1.48 11.72
C ALA A 139 -20.08 0.87 13.11
N GLY A 140 -19.04 0.74 13.94
CA GLY A 140 -19.17 0.26 15.32
C GLY A 140 -19.93 1.17 16.27
N GLN A 141 -20.31 2.39 15.83
CA GLN A 141 -21.12 3.33 16.60
C GLN A 141 -22.59 3.34 16.16
N LEU A 142 -22.95 2.54 15.16
CA LEU A 142 -24.28 2.47 14.58
C LEU A 142 -24.91 1.09 14.88
N ASP A 143 -26.22 1.06 15.05
CA ASP A 143 -26.96 -0.19 15.21
C ASP A 143 -27.02 -0.99 13.91
N THR A 144 -27.11 -0.28 12.78
CA THR A 144 -27.12 -0.87 11.43
C THR A 144 -26.36 0.04 10.45
N VAL A 145 -25.71 -0.58 9.48
CA VAL A 145 -25.01 0.11 8.40
C VAL A 145 -25.69 -0.24 7.08
N GLU A 146 -26.35 0.73 6.47
CA GLU A 146 -27.03 0.53 5.18
C GLU A 146 -26.12 0.85 4.01
N GLU A 147 -25.30 1.89 4.14
CA GLU A 147 -24.43 2.38 3.06
C GLU A 147 -23.09 2.83 3.63
N VAL A 148 -22.02 2.56 2.88
CA VAL A 148 -20.67 3.07 3.17
C VAL A 148 -20.12 3.75 1.92
N TYR A 149 -19.73 5.00 2.08
CA TYR A 149 -19.03 5.78 1.05
C TYR A 149 -17.68 6.22 1.58
N VAL A 150 -16.63 5.82 0.90
CA VAL A 150 -15.27 6.30 1.14
C VAL A 150 -14.93 7.31 0.06
N SER A 151 -14.79 8.56 0.45
CA SER A 151 -14.47 9.67 -0.46
C SER A 151 -13.18 10.34 -0.04
N HIS A 152 -12.31 10.61 -0.99
CA HIS A 152 -11.07 11.32 -0.72
C HIS A 152 -10.72 12.29 -1.84
N GLY A 153 -10.02 13.37 -1.47
CA GLY A 153 -9.40 14.30 -2.39
C GLY A 153 -7.89 14.24 -2.25
N ALA A 154 -7.19 14.13 -3.37
CA ALA A 154 -5.74 14.14 -3.37
C ALA A 154 -5.22 15.20 -4.35
N PHE A 155 -4.27 16.01 -3.89
CA PHE A 155 -3.48 16.84 -4.78
C PHE A 155 -2.37 15.94 -5.36
N ARG A 156 -2.53 15.57 -6.62
CA ARG A 156 -1.46 14.89 -7.37
C ARG A 156 -0.70 15.96 -8.16
N PRO A 157 0.40 16.52 -7.61
CA PRO A 157 1.19 17.48 -8.39
C PRO A 157 1.71 16.77 -9.64
N PHE A 158 1.80 17.49 -10.76
CA PHE A 158 2.42 17.02 -12.01
C PHE A 158 3.93 16.77 -11.83
N ALA A 159 4.31 16.13 -10.76
CA ALA A 159 5.65 15.67 -10.55
C ALA A 159 5.77 14.29 -11.18
N PHE A 160 6.51 14.19 -12.25
CA PHE A 160 6.78 12.94 -12.93
C PHE A 160 7.29 11.88 -11.95
N SER A 161 6.41 10.95 -11.60
CA SER A 161 6.74 9.72 -10.94
C SER A 161 6.17 8.61 -11.80
N LYS A 162 7.02 7.71 -12.25
CA LYS A 162 6.60 6.55 -13.05
C LYS A 162 5.47 5.79 -12.34
N SER A 163 5.62 5.53 -11.04
CA SER A 163 4.64 4.81 -10.24
C SER A 163 3.29 5.53 -10.16
N ILE A 164 3.27 6.86 -9.98
CA ILE A 164 2.02 7.63 -9.95
C ILE A 164 1.33 7.59 -11.32
N THR A 165 2.09 7.67 -12.40
CA THR A 165 1.54 7.57 -13.76
C THR A 165 0.95 6.20 -14.02
N GLU A 166 1.65 5.12 -13.63
CA GLU A 166 1.17 3.74 -13.75
C GLU A 166 -0.11 3.53 -12.94
N THR A 167 -0.15 3.97 -11.68
CA THR A 167 -1.35 3.87 -10.84
C THR A 167 -2.53 4.64 -11.44
N THR A 168 -2.30 5.86 -11.93
CA THR A 168 -3.37 6.65 -12.56
C THR A 168 -3.89 5.98 -13.83
N THR A 169 -3.00 5.45 -14.67
CA THR A 169 -3.40 4.71 -15.88
C THR A 169 -4.21 3.47 -15.52
N TYR A 170 -3.78 2.73 -14.49
CA TYR A 170 -4.50 1.56 -13.99
C TYR A 170 -5.91 1.94 -13.49
N GLU A 171 -6.04 3.01 -12.70
CA GLU A 171 -7.33 3.44 -12.14
C GLU A 171 -8.38 3.76 -13.22
N TYR A 172 -7.95 4.19 -14.41
CA TYR A 172 -8.84 4.58 -15.51
C TYR A 172 -8.91 3.59 -16.67
N ASP A 173 -8.24 2.43 -16.57
CA ASP A 173 -8.33 1.38 -17.59
C ASP A 173 -9.79 0.91 -17.73
N PRO A 174 -10.41 1.01 -18.90
CA PRO A 174 -11.79 0.59 -19.11
C PRO A 174 -12.02 -0.91 -18.91
N ASN A 175 -10.99 -1.73 -19.06
CA ASN A 175 -11.05 -3.18 -18.96
C ASN A 175 -10.80 -3.69 -17.53
N LEU A 176 -10.62 -2.81 -16.56
CA LEU A 176 -10.28 -3.19 -15.21
C LEU A 176 -11.45 -3.86 -14.47
N GLU A 177 -11.34 -5.15 -14.21
CA GLU A 177 -12.37 -5.94 -13.53
C GLU A 177 -12.53 -5.58 -12.04
N SER A 178 -11.49 -5.05 -11.41
CA SER A 178 -11.51 -4.66 -9.99
C SER A 178 -12.25 -3.37 -9.69
N ARG A 179 -12.72 -2.63 -10.71
CA ARG A 179 -13.59 -1.45 -10.48
C ARG A 179 -15.01 -1.92 -10.23
N VAL A 180 -15.32 -2.11 -8.95
CA VAL A 180 -16.60 -2.66 -8.53
C VAL A 180 -17.26 -1.81 -7.45
N VAL A 181 -18.58 -1.92 -7.34
CA VAL A 181 -19.37 -1.54 -6.18
C VAL A 181 -19.96 -2.80 -5.54
N TYR A 182 -20.29 -2.75 -4.26
CA TYR A 182 -20.96 -3.85 -3.57
C TYR A 182 -22.40 -3.45 -3.26
N GLU A 183 -23.37 -4.15 -3.84
CA GLU A 183 -24.80 -3.89 -3.68
C GLU A 183 -25.57 -5.23 -3.65
N ASP A 184 -26.58 -5.29 -2.81
CA ASP A 184 -27.45 -6.47 -2.68
C ASP A 184 -26.67 -7.79 -2.52
N GLY A 185 -25.57 -7.73 -1.77
CA GLY A 185 -24.73 -8.90 -1.52
C GLY A 185 -23.82 -9.33 -2.67
N LYS A 186 -23.65 -8.49 -3.70
CA LYS A 186 -22.88 -8.81 -4.91
C LYS A 186 -21.91 -7.69 -5.28
N PHE A 187 -20.77 -8.08 -5.86
CA PHE A 187 -19.89 -7.14 -6.54
C PHE A 187 -20.38 -6.92 -7.98
N ILE A 188 -20.56 -5.66 -8.33
CA ILE A 188 -21.02 -5.22 -9.66
C ILE A 188 -19.91 -4.40 -10.30
N GLN A 189 -19.39 -4.88 -11.42
CA GLN A 189 -18.39 -4.15 -12.20
C GLN A 189 -19.02 -2.88 -12.81
N VAL A 190 -18.29 -1.77 -12.75
CA VAL A 190 -18.74 -0.50 -13.30
C VAL A 190 -17.67 0.11 -14.22
N PRO A 191 -18.07 0.86 -15.27
CA PRO A 191 -17.13 1.52 -16.16
C PRO A 191 -16.40 2.68 -15.47
N PRO A 192 -15.33 3.22 -16.07
CA PRO A 192 -14.73 4.48 -15.63
C PRO A 192 -15.77 5.60 -15.56
N PHE A 193 -15.59 6.51 -14.60
CA PHE A 193 -16.51 7.64 -14.37
C PHE A 193 -17.95 7.26 -14.03
N ALA A 194 -18.17 6.04 -13.57
CA ALA A 194 -19.49 5.59 -13.15
C ALA A 194 -19.95 6.31 -11.87
N ARG A 195 -21.28 6.45 -11.77
CA ARG A 195 -22.01 6.92 -10.57
C ARG A 195 -21.45 8.23 -10.02
N PRO A 196 -21.47 9.31 -10.82
CA PRO A 196 -21.04 10.62 -10.35
C PRO A 196 -21.85 11.04 -9.11
N ARG A 197 -21.15 11.50 -8.08
CA ARG A 197 -21.75 12.01 -6.86
C ARG A 197 -21.07 13.30 -6.45
N GLU A 198 -21.86 14.36 -6.18
CA GLU A 198 -21.34 15.57 -5.57
C GLU A 198 -21.05 15.30 -4.08
N VAL A 199 -19.84 15.60 -3.66
CA VAL A 199 -19.37 15.44 -2.28
C VAL A 199 -18.73 16.75 -1.84
N GLU A 200 -19.05 17.20 -0.64
CA GLU A 200 -18.39 18.35 -0.02
C GLU A 200 -17.22 17.84 0.83
N LEU A 201 -16.02 18.10 0.34
CA LEU A 201 -14.78 17.80 1.05
C LEU A 201 -14.34 19.03 1.86
N PRO A 202 -13.52 18.84 2.90
CA PRO A 202 -12.91 19.97 3.63
C PRO A 202 -12.13 20.89 2.70
N GLN A 203 -11.99 22.16 3.11
CA GLN A 203 -11.12 23.10 2.38
C GLN A 203 -9.69 22.54 2.31
N PRO A 204 -8.97 22.74 1.18
CA PRO A 204 -9.31 23.65 0.06
C PRO A 204 -10.15 23.01 -1.07
N TYR A 205 -10.61 21.76 -0.94
CA TYR A 205 -11.29 21.05 -2.02
C TYR A 205 -12.72 21.50 -2.26
N GLY A 206 -13.50 21.73 -1.19
CA GLY A 206 -14.90 22.14 -1.27
C GLY A 206 -15.77 21.11 -1.99
N LYS A 207 -16.77 21.60 -2.73
CA LYS A 207 -17.68 20.75 -3.52
C LYS A 207 -16.99 20.19 -4.76
N THR A 208 -17.00 18.89 -4.89
CA THR A 208 -16.40 18.17 -6.02
C THR A 208 -17.29 17.02 -6.49
N VAL A 209 -17.26 16.72 -7.79
CA VAL A 209 -17.90 15.52 -8.32
C VAL A 209 -16.89 14.38 -8.26
N GLN A 210 -17.30 13.30 -7.61
CA GLN A 210 -16.49 12.10 -7.45
C GLN A 210 -17.08 10.92 -8.23
N TYR A 211 -16.25 9.97 -8.59
CA TYR A 211 -16.59 8.79 -9.38
C TYR A 211 -16.03 7.55 -8.70
N ILE A 212 -16.60 6.38 -9.04
CA ILE A 212 -16.07 5.10 -8.56
C ILE A 212 -14.72 4.84 -9.19
N ILE A 213 -13.72 4.60 -8.34
CA ILE A 213 -12.39 4.13 -8.72
C ILE A 213 -12.18 2.70 -8.19
N PRO A 214 -11.27 1.92 -8.79
CA PRO A 214 -10.92 0.60 -8.27
C PRO A 214 -10.07 0.78 -7.01
N HIS A 215 -10.63 0.40 -5.88
CA HIS A 215 -9.93 0.51 -4.60
C HIS A 215 -10.31 -0.63 -3.66
N SER A 216 -9.38 -1.08 -2.84
CA SER A 216 -9.58 -2.26 -2.01
C SER A 216 -10.63 -2.09 -0.89
N GLU A 217 -10.98 -0.86 -0.53
CA GLU A 217 -12.02 -0.56 0.46
C GLU A 217 -13.34 -1.23 0.13
N THR A 218 -13.77 -1.18 -1.14
CA THR A 218 -15.03 -1.81 -1.55
C THR A 218 -15.03 -3.31 -1.24
N VAL A 219 -13.92 -3.99 -1.49
CA VAL A 219 -13.82 -5.45 -1.29
C VAL A 219 -13.65 -5.81 0.18
N THR A 220 -12.83 -5.06 0.90
CA THR A 220 -12.49 -5.37 2.29
C THR A 220 -13.61 -4.99 3.24
N LEU A 221 -14.24 -3.83 3.08
CA LEU A 221 -15.37 -3.38 3.90
C LEU A 221 -16.61 -4.24 3.66
N ALA A 222 -16.91 -4.62 2.42
CA ALA A 222 -18.00 -5.53 2.11
C ALA A 222 -17.88 -6.90 2.80
N LYS A 223 -16.65 -7.36 3.09
CA LYS A 223 -16.41 -8.59 3.85
C LYS A 223 -16.49 -8.38 5.36
N ALA A 224 -16.04 -7.22 5.85
CA ALA A 224 -15.91 -6.93 7.27
C ALA A 224 -17.23 -6.48 7.92
N LEU A 225 -18.13 -5.83 7.17
CA LEU A 225 -19.39 -5.27 7.63
C LEU A 225 -20.62 -6.18 7.36
N LYS A 226 -20.41 -7.47 7.20
CA LYS A 226 -21.48 -8.46 7.04
C LYS A 226 -22.24 -8.71 8.32
#